data_7ee60f20e40cc55756022b8160d65dc0
#
_entry.id   7ee60f20e40cc55756022b8160d65dc0
#
_cell.length_a   1.000
_cell.length_b   1.000
_cell.length_c   1.000
_cell.angle_alpha   90.00
_cell.angle_beta   90.00
_cell.angle_gamma   90.00
#
_symmetry.space_group_name_H-M   'P 1'
#
loop_
_entity.id
_entity.type
_entity.pdbx_description
1 polymer ?
#
loop_
_entity_poly.entity_id
_entity_poly.type
_entity_poly.pdbx_seq_one_letter_code
_entity_poly.pdbx_strand_id
1 'polypeptide(L)'
;MKKIGLLFGMIFTTSLFFGQDSIQDRECKRMLLFVGQELKMQNYANAAMYYLKGEKLCGDYGAKEYKSMSQTLRNAIITESDNARKKLYTDTLLGVYDRMDEKGFYEETESSKRATYIMMSSKPDYKKADDIYLRAFKNNNKFNDAELTYYYYNLYTLYTITTNEDKAKYKKRLISDYFILSKKIERESFAVTTQASLTTYFNNLVRSCEDILPELNGFMSSLPADKEAKKKTVNNFLTLLKEKGCTESDEYEMLIDTIISIDNTIDAVLAKAQLLQVKKRFKESIGVYRDAIEMTELDSIKNEIMLSILNIQYADMNAYKTAYNTALSIKGNNRSKALLIAASCVAKTANTCGSSTFDRKCNYYYAAQLASQAGNPGIAAKYKANAPSADEIFSNNSPSSVTLSCWNVTVDVK
;
A
#
# COMPACT_ATOMS: atom_id res chain seq x y z
N MET A 1 -35.64 106.29 -16.96
CA MET A 1 -36.14 105.12 -16.19
C MET A 1 -34.93 104.28 -15.78
N LYS A 2 -34.44 104.45 -14.57
CA LYS A 2 -33.27 103.83 -14.02
C LYS A 2 -33.74 102.62 -13.14
N LYS A 3 -33.27 101.40 -13.42
CA LYS A 3 -33.45 100.31 -12.54
C LYS A 3 -32.21 100.14 -11.68
N ILE A 4 -32.38 100.21 -10.39
CA ILE A 4 -31.39 99.96 -9.36
C ILE A 4 -31.37 98.48 -9.11
N GLY A 5 -30.22 97.82 -9.33
CA GLY A 5 -29.97 96.42 -8.99
C GLY A 5 -29.39 96.31 -7.59
N LEU A 6 -30.09 95.61 -6.72
CA LEU A 6 -29.64 95.25 -5.37
C LEU A 6 -28.71 94.06 -5.46
N LEU A 7 -27.44 94.23 -5.06
CA LEU A 7 -26.45 93.15 -4.88
C LEU A 7 -26.68 92.49 -3.49
N PHE A 8 -27.17 91.29 -3.47
CA PHE A 8 -27.23 90.46 -2.25
C PHE A 8 -25.92 89.68 -2.13
N GLY A 9 -25.08 90.11 -1.19
CA GLY A 9 -23.87 89.38 -0.86
C GLY A 9 -24.22 88.08 -0.10
N MET A 10 -23.99 86.92 -0.73
CA MET A 10 -24.10 85.65 -0.12
C MET A 10 -22.79 85.32 0.62
N ILE A 11 -22.79 85.46 1.94
CA ILE A 11 -21.69 85.03 2.80
C ILE A 11 -21.73 83.45 2.85
N PHE A 12 -20.84 82.82 2.10
CA PHE A 12 -20.57 81.37 2.23
C PHE A 12 -19.77 81.17 3.52
N THR A 13 -20.46 80.83 4.58
CA THR A 13 -19.82 80.23 5.77
C THR A 13 -19.44 78.75 5.42
N THR A 14 -18.19 78.57 5.01
CA THR A 14 -17.58 77.26 4.98
C THR A 14 -17.48 76.73 6.43
N SER A 15 -18.49 76.02 6.87
CA SER A 15 -18.41 75.19 8.07
C SER A 15 -17.37 74.08 7.80
N LEU A 16 -16.19 74.28 8.35
CA LEU A 16 -15.21 73.20 8.48
C LEU A 16 -15.85 72.13 9.37
N PHE A 17 -16.50 71.18 8.73
CA PHE A 17 -16.80 69.89 9.40
C PHE A 17 -15.47 69.21 9.71
N PHE A 18 -14.83 69.56 10.82
CA PHE A 18 -13.93 68.65 11.49
C PHE A 18 -14.82 67.49 11.95
N GLY A 19 -14.75 66.38 11.21
CA GLY A 19 -15.43 65.17 11.59
C GLY A 19 -14.94 64.73 12.97
N GLN A 20 -15.76 65.04 13.98
CA GLN A 20 -15.53 64.58 15.33
C GLN A 20 -15.76 63.07 15.27
N ASP A 21 -14.66 62.25 15.33
CA ASP A 21 -14.77 60.80 15.38
C ASP A 21 -15.86 60.44 16.41
N SER A 22 -16.84 59.65 16.02
CA SER A 22 -17.90 59.22 16.92
C SER A 22 -17.28 58.46 18.12
N ILE A 23 -17.97 58.43 19.25
CA ILE A 23 -17.51 57.63 20.40
C ILE A 23 -17.26 56.20 19.96
N GLN A 24 -18.09 55.68 19.08
CA GLN A 24 -18.00 54.36 18.52
C GLN A 24 -16.73 54.18 17.68
N ASP A 25 -16.35 55.14 16.86
CA ASP A 25 -15.10 55.07 16.07
C ASP A 25 -13.85 55.06 16.95
N ARG A 26 -13.88 55.86 18.05
CA ARG A 26 -12.77 55.88 19.02
C ARG A 26 -12.63 54.52 19.74
N GLU A 27 -13.73 53.90 20.17
CA GLU A 27 -13.73 52.60 20.78
C GLU A 27 -13.32 51.49 19.81
N CYS A 28 -13.75 51.59 18.54
CA CYS A 28 -13.29 50.69 17.47
C CYS A 28 -11.75 50.74 17.32
N LYS A 29 -11.19 51.93 17.13
CA LYS A 29 -9.74 52.12 17.04
C LYS A 29 -8.99 51.62 18.28
N ARG A 30 -9.57 51.79 19.46
CA ARG A 30 -9.02 51.30 20.72
C ARG A 30 -8.99 49.78 20.77
N MET A 31 -10.04 49.07 20.31
CA MET A 31 -10.05 47.60 20.24
C MET A 31 -8.97 47.08 19.30
N LEU A 32 -8.81 47.69 18.11
CA LEU A 32 -7.76 47.30 17.16
C LEU A 32 -6.35 47.57 17.71
N LEU A 33 -6.17 48.63 18.51
CA LEU A 33 -4.90 48.86 19.19
C LEU A 33 -4.58 47.75 20.20
N PHE A 34 -5.56 47.34 21.00
CA PHE A 34 -5.41 46.21 21.93
C PHE A 34 -5.10 44.91 21.21
N VAL A 35 -5.77 44.64 20.09
CA VAL A 35 -5.40 43.49 19.25
C VAL A 35 -3.92 43.54 18.89
N GLY A 36 -3.42 44.67 18.42
CA GLY A 36 -2.00 44.80 18.05
C GLY A 36 -1.04 44.58 19.23
N GLN A 37 -1.42 45.00 20.45
CA GLN A 37 -0.63 44.79 21.66
C GLN A 37 -0.60 43.31 22.05
N GLU A 38 -1.76 42.64 22.09
CA GLU A 38 -1.88 41.22 22.48
C GLU A 38 -1.18 40.32 21.45
N LEU A 39 -1.25 40.62 20.14
CA LEU A 39 -0.53 39.87 19.11
C LEU A 39 0.99 39.99 19.26
N LYS A 40 1.53 41.14 19.65
CA LYS A 40 2.96 41.30 19.94
C LYS A 40 3.39 40.45 21.13
N MET A 41 2.51 40.26 22.11
CA MET A 41 2.73 39.39 23.28
C MET A 41 2.39 37.92 23.01
N GLN A 42 1.98 37.57 21.80
CA GLN A 42 1.51 36.25 21.40
C GLN A 42 0.32 35.73 22.24
N ASN A 43 -0.44 36.64 22.82
CA ASN A 43 -1.65 36.32 23.59
C ASN A 43 -2.86 36.24 22.66
N TYR A 44 -2.91 35.19 21.87
CA TYR A 44 -3.90 35.02 20.78
C TYR A 44 -5.34 34.96 21.31
N ALA A 45 -5.58 34.41 22.49
CA ALA A 45 -6.91 34.34 23.08
C ALA A 45 -7.49 35.74 23.34
N ASN A 46 -6.71 36.62 23.99
CA ASN A 46 -7.12 37.99 24.23
C ASN A 46 -7.23 38.80 22.93
N ALA A 47 -6.29 38.63 22.02
CA ALA A 47 -6.37 39.27 20.70
C ALA A 47 -7.66 38.91 19.95
N ALA A 48 -8.05 37.63 19.95
CA ALA A 48 -9.31 37.18 19.37
C ALA A 48 -10.54 37.81 20.06
N MET A 49 -10.51 37.90 21.39
CA MET A 49 -11.58 38.56 22.15
C MET A 49 -11.73 40.05 21.74
N TYR A 50 -10.61 40.77 21.61
CA TYR A 50 -10.63 42.16 21.18
C TYR A 50 -11.08 42.34 19.72
N TYR A 51 -10.73 41.42 18.83
CA TYR A 51 -11.27 41.41 17.48
C TYR A 51 -12.80 41.28 17.46
N LEU A 52 -13.35 40.31 18.22
CA LEU A 52 -14.79 40.07 18.29
C LEU A 52 -15.56 41.24 18.92
N LYS A 53 -14.95 41.94 19.92
CA LYS A 53 -15.51 43.17 20.48
C LYS A 53 -15.45 44.33 19.47
N GLY A 54 -14.31 44.45 18.82
CA GLY A 54 -14.12 45.47 17.77
C GLY A 54 -15.09 45.28 16.60
N GLU A 55 -15.32 44.08 16.13
CA GLU A 55 -16.28 43.78 15.04
C GLU A 55 -17.66 44.36 15.34
N LYS A 56 -18.14 44.22 16.58
CA LYS A 56 -19.44 44.79 17.02
C LYS A 56 -19.45 46.30 17.08
N LEU A 57 -18.30 46.91 17.37
CA LEU A 57 -18.18 48.37 17.52
C LEU A 57 -17.86 49.08 16.19
N CYS A 58 -17.04 48.47 15.38
CA CYS A 58 -16.58 49.03 14.11
C CYS A 58 -17.60 48.94 12.97
N GLY A 59 -18.70 48.19 13.19
CA GLY A 59 -19.66 47.86 12.12
C GLY A 59 -19.12 46.77 11.22
N ASP A 60 -18.58 47.12 10.07
CA ASP A 60 -18.05 46.17 9.11
C ASP A 60 -16.52 46.17 9.10
N TYR A 61 -15.91 45.03 9.43
CA TYR A 61 -14.52 44.80 9.13
C TYR A 61 -14.32 44.58 7.62
N GLY A 62 -13.18 45.01 7.09
CA GLY A 62 -12.77 44.66 5.75
C GLY A 62 -12.15 43.25 5.68
N ALA A 63 -11.82 42.84 4.46
CA ALA A 63 -11.19 41.55 4.21
C ALA A 63 -9.90 41.34 5.04
N LYS A 64 -9.11 42.38 5.24
CA LYS A 64 -7.85 42.34 6.00
C LYS A 64 -8.09 42.02 7.47
N GLU A 65 -9.06 42.65 8.10
CA GLU A 65 -9.39 42.44 9.51
C GLU A 65 -9.95 41.04 9.73
N TYR A 66 -10.86 40.56 8.87
CA TYR A 66 -11.37 39.21 8.90
C TYR A 66 -10.27 38.12 8.72
N LYS A 67 -9.36 38.35 7.77
CA LYS A 67 -8.22 37.45 7.56
C LYS A 67 -7.30 37.40 8.79
N SER A 68 -7.00 38.54 9.39
CA SER A 68 -6.19 38.62 10.59
C SER A 68 -6.90 37.99 11.82
N MET A 69 -8.21 38.23 11.97
CA MET A 69 -9.02 37.62 13.04
C MET A 69 -9.06 36.09 12.90
N SER A 70 -9.28 35.56 11.70
CA SER A 70 -9.27 34.12 11.45
C SER A 70 -7.91 33.52 11.77
N GLN A 71 -6.80 34.15 11.38
CA GLN A 71 -5.44 33.70 11.74
C GLN A 71 -5.20 33.73 13.25
N THR A 72 -5.65 34.78 13.93
CA THR A 72 -5.54 34.91 15.40
C THR A 72 -6.28 33.78 16.11
N LEU A 73 -7.51 33.47 15.69
CA LEU A 73 -8.29 32.34 16.24
C LEU A 73 -7.62 31.00 15.98
N ARG A 74 -7.04 30.78 14.79
CA ARG A 74 -6.26 29.57 14.53
C ARG A 74 -5.08 29.42 15.50
N ASN A 75 -4.35 30.50 15.74
CA ASN A 75 -3.24 30.47 16.69
C ASN A 75 -3.73 30.25 18.13
N ALA A 76 -4.88 30.84 18.52
CA ALA A 76 -5.50 30.56 19.82
C ALA A 76 -5.87 29.10 19.99
N ILE A 77 -6.42 28.45 18.95
CA ILE A 77 -6.73 27.01 18.96
C ILE A 77 -5.47 26.16 19.14
N ILE A 78 -4.38 26.52 18.44
CA ILE A 78 -3.11 25.76 18.50
C ILE A 78 -2.46 25.86 19.89
N THR A 79 -2.48 27.04 20.49
CA THR A 79 -1.81 27.33 21.76
C THR A 79 -2.64 26.97 23.00
N GLU A 80 -3.95 26.75 22.85
CA GLU A 80 -4.85 26.40 23.94
C GLU A 80 -4.64 24.93 24.38
N SER A 81 -4.55 24.67 25.65
CA SER A 81 -4.45 23.33 26.23
C SER A 81 -5.81 22.76 26.66
N ASP A 82 -6.75 23.64 27.02
CA ASP A 82 -8.09 23.22 27.46
C ASP A 82 -9.00 22.87 26.27
N ASN A 83 -9.50 21.64 26.25
CA ASN A 83 -10.31 21.13 25.16
C ASN A 83 -11.65 21.84 24.97
N ALA A 84 -12.26 22.32 26.05
CA ALA A 84 -13.54 23.04 25.96
C ALA A 84 -13.32 24.42 25.35
N ARG A 85 -12.26 25.12 25.73
CA ARG A 85 -11.87 26.41 25.12
C ARG A 85 -11.42 26.24 23.67
N LYS A 86 -10.69 25.17 23.34
CA LYS A 86 -10.39 24.85 21.93
C LYS A 86 -11.64 24.75 21.08
N LYS A 87 -12.64 24.02 21.54
CA LYS A 87 -13.91 23.90 20.84
C LYS A 87 -14.63 25.23 20.70
N LEU A 88 -14.64 26.05 21.75
CA LEU A 88 -15.23 27.39 21.72
C LEU A 88 -14.54 28.29 20.66
N TYR A 89 -13.20 28.28 20.63
CA TYR A 89 -12.44 29.04 19.63
C TYR A 89 -12.67 28.50 18.21
N THR A 90 -12.83 27.20 18.07
CA THR A 90 -13.13 26.54 16.80
C THR A 90 -14.52 26.96 16.29
N ASP A 91 -15.53 26.89 17.13
CA ASP A 91 -16.90 27.34 16.78
C ASP A 91 -16.92 28.83 16.42
N THR A 92 -16.19 29.65 17.16
CA THR A 92 -16.02 31.09 16.89
C THR A 92 -15.36 31.31 15.53
N LEU A 93 -14.29 30.56 15.21
CA LEU A 93 -13.60 30.64 13.91
C LEU A 93 -14.52 30.25 12.76
N LEU A 94 -15.34 29.20 12.92
CA LEU A 94 -16.31 28.81 11.91
C LEU A 94 -17.34 29.92 11.65
N GLY A 95 -17.83 30.58 12.71
CA GLY A 95 -18.69 31.76 12.55
C GLY A 95 -18.00 32.91 11.85
N VAL A 96 -16.68 33.11 12.03
CA VAL A 96 -15.90 34.09 11.26
C VAL A 96 -15.82 33.69 9.79
N TYR A 97 -15.58 32.43 9.48
CA TYR A 97 -15.58 31.94 8.09
C TYR A 97 -16.93 32.09 7.41
N ASP A 98 -18.03 31.84 8.12
CA ASP A 98 -19.37 32.03 7.57
C ASP A 98 -19.61 33.52 7.21
N ARG A 99 -19.20 34.46 8.08
CA ARG A 99 -19.30 35.91 7.78
C ARG A 99 -18.36 36.35 6.65
N MET A 100 -17.17 35.75 6.55
CA MET A 100 -16.27 36.01 5.42
C MET A 100 -16.88 35.52 4.10
N ASP A 101 -17.57 34.39 4.12
CA ASP A 101 -18.24 33.82 2.96
C ASP A 101 -19.41 34.73 2.51
N GLU A 102 -20.27 35.15 3.46
CA GLU A 102 -21.37 36.09 3.21
C GLU A 102 -20.93 37.40 2.60
N LYS A 103 -19.74 37.89 2.98
CA LYS A 103 -19.15 39.14 2.48
C LYS A 103 -18.28 38.99 1.22
N GLY A 104 -18.09 37.73 0.72
CA GLY A 104 -17.24 37.44 -0.41
C GLY A 104 -15.74 37.59 -0.12
N PHE A 105 -15.33 37.52 1.16
CA PHE A 105 -13.91 37.60 1.58
C PHE A 105 -13.25 36.23 1.80
N TYR A 106 -14.04 35.15 1.74
CA TYR A 106 -13.54 33.80 1.94
C TYR A 106 -12.79 33.31 0.70
N GLU A 107 -11.55 32.86 0.90
CA GLU A 107 -10.72 32.31 -0.17
C GLU A 107 -10.92 30.79 -0.24
N GLU A 108 -11.33 30.26 -1.41
CA GLU A 108 -11.55 28.80 -1.61
C GLU A 108 -10.27 27.98 -1.36
N THR A 109 -9.09 28.61 -1.48
CA THR A 109 -7.79 27.99 -1.13
C THR A 109 -7.68 27.62 0.35
N GLU A 110 -8.50 28.21 1.23
CA GLU A 110 -8.55 27.93 2.68
C GLU A 110 -9.59 26.84 3.03
N SER A 111 -10.28 26.26 2.05
CA SER A 111 -11.41 25.35 2.28
C SER A 111 -10.99 24.07 3.04
N SER A 112 -9.81 23.51 2.78
CA SER A 112 -9.29 22.36 3.53
C SER A 112 -9.13 22.65 5.03
N LYS A 113 -8.68 23.86 5.38
CA LYS A 113 -8.60 24.29 6.78
C LYS A 113 -9.99 24.39 7.42
N ARG A 114 -10.96 25.01 6.71
CA ARG A 114 -12.35 25.09 7.20
C ARG A 114 -12.93 23.71 7.46
N ALA A 115 -12.73 22.75 6.55
CA ALA A 115 -13.16 21.38 6.73
C ALA A 115 -12.56 20.74 8.00
N THR A 116 -11.26 20.95 8.24
CA THR A 116 -10.59 20.48 9.46
C THR A 116 -11.24 21.05 10.73
N TYR A 117 -11.55 22.36 10.75
CA TYR A 117 -12.20 22.97 11.92
C TYR A 117 -13.66 22.52 12.11
N ILE A 118 -14.40 22.22 11.03
CA ILE A 118 -15.75 21.62 11.14
C ILE A 118 -15.67 20.29 11.90
N MET A 119 -14.66 19.45 11.63
CA MET A 119 -14.47 18.21 12.38
C MET A 119 -14.08 18.41 13.84
N MET A 120 -13.35 19.50 14.15
CA MET A 120 -12.85 19.81 15.50
C MET A 120 -13.85 20.60 16.34
N SER A 121 -14.98 21.02 15.78
CA SER A 121 -16.00 21.83 16.44
C SER A 121 -16.69 21.11 17.60
N SER A 122 -17.50 21.82 18.36
CA SER A 122 -18.33 21.23 19.41
C SER A 122 -19.43 20.29 18.87
N LYS A 123 -19.84 20.51 17.60
CA LYS A 123 -20.81 19.70 16.86
C LYS A 123 -20.22 19.33 15.49
N PRO A 124 -19.36 18.29 15.41
CA PRO A 124 -18.73 17.89 14.16
C PRO A 124 -19.75 17.50 13.10
N ASP A 125 -19.62 18.05 11.90
CA ASP A 125 -20.37 17.64 10.72
C ASP A 125 -19.38 17.03 9.69
N TYR A 126 -19.20 15.71 9.83
CA TYR A 126 -18.25 14.95 9.00
C TYR A 126 -18.67 14.91 7.54
N LYS A 127 -19.97 14.97 7.22
CA LYS A 127 -20.47 15.04 5.84
C LYS A 127 -20.13 16.36 5.17
N LYS A 128 -20.43 17.48 5.86
CA LYS A 128 -20.10 18.83 5.38
C LYS A 128 -18.58 18.99 5.20
N ALA A 129 -17.80 18.47 6.14
CA ALA A 129 -16.34 18.48 6.03
C ALA A 129 -15.86 17.70 4.79
N ASP A 130 -16.43 16.53 4.54
CA ASP A 130 -16.12 15.67 3.41
C ASP A 130 -16.41 16.35 2.07
N ASP A 131 -17.57 16.98 1.93
CA ASP A 131 -17.95 17.72 0.72
C ASP A 131 -16.97 18.86 0.41
N ILE A 132 -16.50 19.55 1.46
CA ILE A 132 -15.51 20.61 1.31
C ILE A 132 -14.15 20.05 0.91
N TYR A 133 -13.69 18.98 1.55
CA TYR A 133 -12.43 18.33 1.19
C TYR A 133 -12.43 17.84 -0.27
N LEU A 134 -13.52 17.20 -0.72
CA LEU A 134 -13.63 16.74 -2.11
C LEU A 134 -13.53 17.89 -3.11
N ARG A 135 -14.18 19.03 -2.83
CA ARG A 135 -14.04 20.23 -3.68
C ARG A 135 -12.62 20.74 -3.67
N ALA A 136 -11.98 20.83 -2.49
CA ALA A 136 -10.59 21.26 -2.37
C ALA A 136 -9.63 20.37 -3.17
N PHE A 137 -9.83 19.04 -3.14
CA PHE A 137 -9.06 18.10 -3.98
C PHE A 137 -9.30 18.33 -5.47
N LYS A 138 -10.55 18.48 -5.87
CA LYS A 138 -10.92 18.74 -7.28
C LYS A 138 -10.28 20.03 -7.81
N ASN A 139 -10.18 21.05 -6.96
CA ASN A 139 -9.60 22.34 -7.30
C ASN A 139 -8.06 22.37 -7.15
N ASN A 140 -7.42 21.24 -6.91
CA ASN A 140 -5.97 21.10 -6.67
C ASN A 140 -5.43 22.05 -5.57
N ASN A 141 -6.21 22.29 -4.53
CA ASN A 141 -5.75 23.07 -3.39
C ASN A 141 -4.53 22.43 -2.74
N LYS A 142 -3.63 23.24 -2.21
CA LYS A 142 -2.50 22.74 -1.44
C LYS A 142 -2.98 22.28 -0.07
N PHE A 143 -2.61 21.06 0.29
CA PHE A 143 -2.83 20.51 1.61
C PHE A 143 -1.51 20.50 2.38
N ASN A 144 -1.56 20.71 3.69
CA ASN A 144 -0.45 20.40 4.59
C ASN A 144 -0.62 19.01 5.21
N ASP A 145 0.38 18.55 5.97
CA ASP A 145 0.38 17.24 6.63
C ASP A 145 -0.85 17.00 7.51
N ALA A 146 -1.22 17.99 8.31
CA ALA A 146 -2.37 17.88 9.19
C ALA A 146 -3.68 17.79 8.41
N GLU A 147 -3.87 18.64 7.40
CA GLU A 147 -5.07 18.66 6.57
C GLU A 147 -5.25 17.35 5.81
N LEU A 148 -4.16 16.75 5.29
CA LEU A 148 -4.20 15.47 4.61
C LEU A 148 -4.59 14.34 5.56
N THR A 149 -4.00 14.34 6.76
CA THR A 149 -4.33 13.38 7.81
C THR A 149 -5.79 13.51 8.25
N TYR A 150 -6.27 14.73 8.46
CA TYR A 150 -7.65 14.98 8.86
C TYR A 150 -8.65 14.63 7.76
N TYR A 151 -8.33 14.87 6.49
CA TYR A 151 -9.16 14.40 5.39
C TYR A 151 -9.39 12.89 5.45
N TYR A 152 -8.31 12.12 5.56
CA TYR A 152 -8.40 10.66 5.59
C TYR A 152 -9.10 10.16 6.87
N TYR A 153 -8.82 10.79 8.01
CA TYR A 153 -9.50 10.53 9.27
C TYR A 153 -11.01 10.84 9.20
N ASN A 154 -11.40 11.93 8.55
CA ASN A 154 -12.81 12.26 8.34
C ASN A 154 -13.54 11.17 7.56
N LEU A 155 -12.93 10.72 6.47
CA LEU A 155 -13.48 9.66 5.65
C LEU A 155 -13.58 8.33 6.43
N TYR A 156 -12.56 8.00 7.23
CA TYR A 156 -12.58 6.83 8.12
C TYR A 156 -13.69 6.95 9.18
N THR A 157 -13.90 8.14 9.73
CA THR A 157 -14.97 8.39 10.70
C THR A 157 -16.34 8.19 10.05
N LEU A 158 -16.56 8.74 8.85
CA LEU A 158 -17.79 8.52 8.10
C LEU A 158 -18.08 7.02 7.86
N TYR A 159 -17.05 6.26 7.47
CA TYR A 159 -17.17 4.82 7.34
C TYR A 159 -17.57 4.13 8.65
N THR A 160 -17.03 4.56 9.79
CA THR A 160 -17.29 3.90 11.09
C THR A 160 -18.68 4.21 11.63
N ILE A 161 -19.17 5.44 11.46
CA ILE A 161 -20.49 5.87 11.98
C ILE A 161 -21.65 5.54 11.04
N THR A 162 -21.36 5.23 9.76
CA THR A 162 -22.40 4.91 8.78
C THR A 162 -22.78 3.44 8.87
N THR A 163 -24.08 3.16 8.90
CA THR A 163 -24.63 1.79 9.04
C THR A 163 -25.42 1.31 7.82
N ASN A 164 -25.70 2.19 6.86
CA ASN A 164 -26.48 1.92 5.65
C ASN A 164 -25.61 1.59 4.43
N GLU A 165 -26.19 1.59 3.24
CA GLU A 165 -25.56 1.32 1.94
C GLU A 165 -24.34 2.22 1.65
N ASP A 166 -24.32 3.45 2.17
CA ASP A 166 -23.20 4.36 1.99
C ASP A 166 -21.91 3.86 2.65
N LYS A 167 -22.00 2.93 3.60
CA LYS A 167 -20.82 2.36 4.26
C LYS A 167 -19.87 1.68 3.26
N ALA A 168 -20.42 0.91 2.33
CA ALA A 168 -19.63 0.26 1.29
C ALA A 168 -18.95 1.28 0.37
N LYS A 169 -19.65 2.38 0.06
CA LYS A 169 -19.12 3.49 -0.72
C LYS A 169 -17.96 4.20 -0.03
N TYR A 170 -18.06 4.44 1.28
CA TYR A 170 -16.94 5.01 2.04
C TYR A 170 -15.76 4.04 2.15
N LYS A 171 -16.02 2.72 2.33
CA LYS A 171 -14.94 1.71 2.33
C LYS A 171 -14.17 1.73 1.02
N LYS A 172 -14.88 1.66 -0.10
CA LYS A 172 -14.26 1.72 -1.44
C LYS A 172 -13.41 2.98 -1.61
N ARG A 173 -13.95 4.14 -1.24
CA ARG A 173 -13.24 5.40 -1.36
C ARG A 173 -12.01 5.45 -0.44
N LEU A 174 -12.08 4.94 0.81
CA LEU A 174 -10.92 4.86 1.71
C LEU A 174 -9.78 4.05 1.10
N ILE A 175 -10.10 2.90 0.49
CA ILE A 175 -9.08 2.07 -0.16
C ILE A 175 -8.48 2.83 -1.36
N SER A 176 -9.32 3.42 -2.21
CA SER A 176 -8.89 4.20 -3.36
C SER A 176 -8.01 5.40 -2.95
N ASP A 177 -8.50 6.19 -2.00
CA ASP A 177 -7.83 7.41 -1.59
C ASP A 177 -6.49 7.13 -0.87
N TYR A 178 -6.37 5.98 -0.17
CA TYR A 178 -5.10 5.58 0.43
C TYR A 178 -3.96 5.56 -0.61
N PHE A 179 -4.18 4.93 -1.74
CA PHE A 179 -3.14 4.83 -2.78
C PHE A 179 -2.88 6.17 -3.47
N ILE A 180 -3.94 6.95 -3.74
CA ILE A 180 -3.81 8.29 -4.33
C ILE A 180 -3.00 9.20 -3.40
N LEU A 181 -3.32 9.18 -2.11
CA LEU A 181 -2.67 10.02 -1.10
C LEU A 181 -1.24 9.55 -0.82
N SER A 182 -0.99 8.24 -0.74
CA SER A 182 0.37 7.70 -0.56
C SER A 182 1.29 8.17 -1.70
N LYS A 183 0.82 8.15 -2.95
CA LYS A 183 1.56 8.68 -4.09
C LYS A 183 1.77 10.19 -4.00
N LYS A 184 0.76 10.94 -3.53
CA LYS A 184 0.86 12.40 -3.32
C LYS A 184 1.88 12.72 -2.22
N ILE A 185 1.82 12.02 -1.08
CA ILE A 185 2.73 12.18 0.06
C ILE A 185 4.18 12.01 -0.40
N GLU A 186 4.46 10.97 -1.16
CA GLU A 186 5.79 10.71 -1.69
C GLU A 186 6.27 11.81 -2.65
N ARG A 187 5.42 12.18 -3.62
CA ARG A 187 5.78 13.16 -4.65
C ARG A 187 6.01 14.55 -4.09
N GLU A 188 5.24 14.96 -3.08
CA GLU A 188 5.24 16.31 -2.52
C GLU A 188 6.06 16.41 -1.22
N SER A 189 6.79 15.33 -0.85
CA SER A 189 7.69 15.27 0.31
C SER A 189 7.01 15.62 1.65
N PHE A 190 5.81 15.09 1.86
CA PHE A 190 5.13 15.18 3.16
C PHE A 190 5.88 14.39 4.24
N ALA A 191 5.58 14.66 5.51
CA ALA A 191 6.20 13.97 6.63
C ALA A 191 5.89 12.46 6.66
N VAL A 192 6.86 11.65 7.07
CA VAL A 192 6.70 10.19 7.23
C VAL A 192 5.55 9.85 8.19
N THR A 193 5.32 10.69 9.19
CA THR A 193 4.21 10.56 10.14
C THR A 193 2.84 10.65 9.49
N THR A 194 2.70 11.43 8.41
CA THR A 194 1.45 11.53 7.63
C THR A 194 1.14 10.19 6.98
N GLN A 195 2.11 9.57 6.29
CA GLN A 195 1.95 8.23 5.69
C GLN A 195 1.64 7.18 6.76
N ALA A 196 2.33 7.21 7.91
CA ALA A 196 2.09 6.27 9.00
C ALA A 196 0.65 6.38 9.56
N SER A 197 0.12 7.59 9.67
CA SER A 197 -1.26 7.82 10.09
C SER A 197 -2.27 7.23 9.10
N LEU A 198 -2.11 7.49 7.81
CA LEU A 198 -2.98 6.92 6.77
C LEU A 198 -2.92 5.38 6.80
N THR A 199 -1.71 4.82 6.92
CA THR A 199 -1.50 3.36 6.97
C THR A 199 -2.19 2.73 8.17
N THR A 200 -2.22 3.40 9.30
CA THR A 200 -2.94 2.92 10.51
C THR A 200 -4.44 2.77 10.24
N TYR A 201 -5.09 3.78 9.66
CA TYR A 201 -6.52 3.70 9.32
C TYR A 201 -6.79 2.67 8.23
N PHE A 202 -5.92 2.61 7.22
CA PHE A 202 -6.01 1.62 6.14
C PHE A 202 -5.92 0.19 6.67
N ASN A 203 -4.97 -0.12 7.55
CA ASN A 203 -4.81 -1.44 8.15
C ASN A 203 -5.99 -1.85 9.04
N ASN A 204 -6.64 -0.90 9.70
CA ASN A 204 -7.87 -1.15 10.44
C ASN A 204 -9.05 -1.49 9.53
N LEU A 205 -9.04 -0.99 8.30
CA LEU A 205 -10.07 -1.21 7.29
C LEU A 205 -9.85 -2.52 6.51
N VAL A 206 -8.63 -2.75 6.05
CA VAL A 206 -8.23 -3.89 5.20
C VAL A 206 -7.62 -4.97 6.06
N ARG A 207 -8.41 -5.96 6.44
CA ARG A 207 -8.00 -7.06 7.32
C ARG A 207 -7.75 -8.36 6.56
N SER A 208 -8.39 -8.53 5.43
CA SER A 208 -8.33 -9.75 4.63
C SER A 208 -8.25 -9.45 3.13
N CYS A 209 -8.08 -10.50 2.34
CA CYS A 209 -8.05 -10.43 0.88
C CYS A 209 -9.36 -9.89 0.30
N GLU A 210 -10.50 -10.29 0.85
CA GLU A 210 -11.83 -9.89 0.39
C GLU A 210 -12.06 -8.38 0.52
N ASP A 211 -11.31 -7.73 1.38
CA ASP A 211 -11.42 -6.28 1.57
C ASP A 211 -10.74 -5.47 0.45
N ILE A 212 -9.72 -6.02 -0.19
CA ILE A 212 -8.86 -5.27 -1.14
C ILE A 212 -8.96 -5.75 -2.59
N LEU A 213 -9.11 -7.05 -2.82
CA LEU A 213 -9.11 -7.61 -4.18
C LEU A 213 -10.16 -6.98 -5.10
N PRO A 214 -11.42 -6.69 -4.65
CA PRO A 214 -12.42 -6.08 -5.53
C PRO A 214 -12.01 -4.70 -6.05
N GLU A 215 -11.18 -3.96 -5.29
CA GLU A 215 -10.77 -2.60 -5.64
C GLU A 215 -9.51 -2.59 -6.53
N LEU A 216 -8.75 -3.69 -6.54
CA LEU A 216 -7.48 -3.75 -7.24
C LEU A 216 -7.63 -3.62 -8.77
N ASN A 217 -8.70 -4.18 -9.35
CA ASN A 217 -8.97 -4.06 -10.78
C ASN A 217 -9.14 -2.59 -11.23
N GLY A 218 -9.75 -1.76 -10.39
CA GLY A 218 -9.85 -0.31 -10.63
C GLY A 218 -8.48 0.37 -10.65
N PHE A 219 -7.55 -0.07 -9.80
CA PHE A 219 -6.19 0.45 -9.77
C PHE A 219 -5.37 0.01 -10.96
N MET A 220 -5.49 -1.23 -11.39
CA MET A 220 -4.76 -1.73 -12.56
C MET A 220 -5.05 -0.92 -13.81
N SER A 221 -6.29 -0.45 -13.99
CA SER A 221 -6.66 0.43 -15.10
C SER A 221 -6.11 1.85 -14.99
N SER A 222 -5.67 2.27 -13.80
CA SER A 222 -5.14 3.61 -13.50
C SER A 222 -3.62 3.65 -13.24
N LEU A 223 -2.90 2.58 -13.59
CA LEU A 223 -1.45 2.51 -13.42
C LEU A 223 -0.74 3.65 -14.18
N PRO A 224 0.34 4.20 -13.64
CA PRO A 224 1.13 5.22 -14.32
C PRO A 224 1.60 4.78 -15.70
N ALA A 225 1.67 5.70 -16.66
CA ALA A 225 2.26 5.44 -17.97
C ALA A 225 3.80 5.33 -17.90
N ASP A 226 4.42 6.07 -17.01
CA ASP A 226 5.87 6.00 -16.76
C ASP A 226 6.28 4.63 -16.22
N LYS A 227 7.32 4.05 -16.80
CA LYS A 227 7.78 2.68 -16.52
C LYS A 227 8.22 2.48 -15.06
N GLU A 228 9.02 3.40 -14.53
CA GLU A 228 9.54 3.27 -13.17
C GLU A 228 8.44 3.52 -12.12
N ALA A 229 7.60 4.53 -12.34
CA ALA A 229 6.45 4.78 -11.47
C ALA A 229 5.46 3.61 -11.49
N LYS A 230 5.23 2.99 -12.67
CA LYS A 230 4.39 1.80 -12.80
C LYS A 230 4.96 0.62 -12.02
N LYS A 231 6.26 0.32 -12.22
CA LYS A 231 6.98 -0.75 -11.51
C LYS A 231 6.87 -0.58 -10.00
N LYS A 232 7.14 0.64 -9.49
CA LYS A 232 7.05 0.94 -8.07
C LYS A 232 5.64 0.74 -7.52
N THR A 233 4.63 1.23 -8.24
CA THR A 233 3.22 1.08 -7.84
C THR A 233 2.84 -0.40 -7.77
N VAL A 234 3.18 -1.21 -8.76
CA VAL A 234 2.89 -2.65 -8.78
C VAL A 234 3.60 -3.38 -7.66
N ASN A 235 4.88 -3.06 -7.37
CA ASN A 235 5.61 -3.66 -6.26
C ASN A 235 5.00 -3.32 -4.89
N ASN A 236 4.49 -2.10 -4.71
CA ASN A 236 3.78 -1.73 -3.49
C ASN A 236 2.51 -2.59 -3.30
N PHE A 237 1.76 -2.85 -4.38
CA PHE A 237 0.61 -3.75 -4.32
C PHE A 237 1.00 -5.21 -4.05
N LEU A 238 2.05 -5.71 -4.68
CA LEU A 238 2.55 -7.06 -4.41
C LEU A 238 2.94 -7.24 -2.94
N THR A 239 3.63 -6.24 -2.38
CA THR A 239 3.99 -6.23 -0.96
C THR A 239 2.74 -6.24 -0.08
N LEU A 240 1.78 -5.37 -0.37
CA LEU A 240 0.52 -5.30 0.38
C LEU A 240 -0.26 -6.62 0.33
N LEU A 241 -0.43 -7.21 -0.86
CA LEU A 241 -1.13 -8.48 -1.01
C LEU A 241 -0.40 -9.63 -0.28
N LYS A 242 0.94 -9.61 -0.29
CA LYS A 242 1.76 -10.56 0.47
C LYS A 242 1.55 -10.41 1.98
N GLU A 243 1.57 -9.18 2.50
CA GLU A 243 1.33 -8.90 3.92
C GLU A 243 -0.08 -9.31 4.38
N LYS A 244 -1.07 -9.23 3.48
CA LYS A 244 -2.46 -9.64 3.77
C LYS A 244 -2.75 -11.11 3.48
N GLY A 245 -1.74 -11.89 3.07
CA GLY A 245 -1.90 -13.32 2.78
C GLY A 245 -2.63 -13.61 1.46
N CYS A 246 -2.67 -12.66 0.52
CA CYS A 246 -3.39 -12.77 -0.74
C CYS A 246 -2.53 -13.32 -1.90
N THR A 247 -1.48 -14.06 -1.59
CA THR A 247 -0.51 -14.52 -2.59
C THR A 247 -1.04 -15.55 -3.58
N GLU A 248 -2.17 -16.18 -3.29
CA GLU A 248 -2.79 -17.18 -4.19
C GLU A 248 -3.88 -16.58 -5.09
N SER A 249 -4.18 -15.27 -4.96
CA SER A 249 -5.22 -14.61 -5.76
C SER A 249 -4.80 -14.44 -7.23
N ASP A 250 -5.78 -14.31 -8.11
CA ASP A 250 -5.53 -14.06 -9.54
C ASP A 250 -4.98 -12.64 -9.76
N GLU A 251 -5.36 -11.70 -8.90
CA GLU A 251 -4.85 -10.33 -8.91
C GLU A 251 -3.35 -10.30 -8.55
N TYR A 252 -2.90 -11.15 -7.62
CA TYR A 252 -1.48 -11.27 -7.32
C TYR A 252 -0.69 -11.80 -8.52
N GLU A 253 -1.23 -12.81 -9.23
CA GLU A 253 -0.64 -13.34 -10.46
C GLU A 253 -0.59 -12.25 -11.56
N MET A 254 -1.67 -11.49 -11.76
CA MET A 254 -1.74 -10.39 -12.72
C MET A 254 -0.69 -9.30 -12.42
N LEU A 255 -0.45 -8.99 -11.15
CA LEU A 255 0.60 -8.03 -10.76
C LEU A 255 2.00 -8.55 -11.09
N ILE A 256 2.28 -9.85 -10.84
CA ILE A 256 3.56 -10.48 -11.23
C ILE A 256 3.73 -10.42 -12.76
N ASP A 257 2.69 -10.76 -13.53
CA ASP A 257 2.73 -10.68 -15.00
C ASP A 257 2.98 -9.24 -15.47
N THR A 258 2.42 -8.27 -14.76
CA THR A 258 2.68 -6.85 -15.03
C THR A 258 4.14 -6.50 -14.77
N ILE A 259 4.76 -6.96 -13.68
CA ILE A 259 6.21 -6.76 -13.43
C ILE A 259 7.05 -7.40 -14.53
N ILE A 260 6.75 -8.62 -14.92
CA ILE A 260 7.47 -9.31 -16.01
C ILE A 260 7.35 -8.52 -17.31
N SER A 261 6.18 -7.95 -17.62
CA SER A 261 5.98 -7.14 -18.82
C SER A 261 6.77 -5.81 -18.79
N ILE A 262 7.01 -5.26 -17.61
CA ILE A 262 7.78 -4.02 -17.41
C ILE A 262 9.29 -4.31 -17.42
N ASP A 263 9.70 -5.33 -16.68
CA ASP A 263 11.09 -5.66 -16.42
C ASP A 263 11.22 -7.18 -16.26
N ASN A 264 11.54 -7.84 -17.38
CA ASN A 264 11.63 -9.30 -17.45
C ASN A 264 12.92 -9.78 -16.76
N THR A 265 12.92 -9.73 -15.43
CA THR A 265 14.05 -10.23 -14.62
C THR A 265 13.85 -11.69 -14.24
N ILE A 266 14.96 -12.41 -14.05
CA ILE A 266 14.93 -13.80 -13.59
C ILE A 266 14.16 -13.94 -12.26
N ASP A 267 14.31 -12.99 -11.34
CA ASP A 267 13.63 -12.99 -10.04
C ASP A 267 12.10 -12.90 -10.19
N ALA A 268 11.61 -12.06 -11.11
CA ALA A 268 10.19 -11.94 -11.39
C ALA A 268 9.61 -13.24 -12.01
N VAL A 269 10.36 -13.86 -12.92
CA VAL A 269 9.98 -15.13 -13.54
C VAL A 269 9.98 -16.27 -12.52
N LEU A 270 10.99 -16.30 -11.63
CA LEU A 270 11.03 -17.27 -10.53
C LEU A 270 9.87 -17.08 -9.54
N ALA A 271 9.52 -15.85 -9.22
CA ALA A 271 8.36 -15.56 -8.37
C ALA A 271 7.05 -16.08 -9.01
N LYS A 272 6.89 -15.95 -10.33
CA LYS A 272 5.76 -16.53 -11.06
C LYS A 272 5.75 -18.05 -10.99
N ALA A 273 6.89 -18.69 -11.21
CA ALA A 273 7.00 -20.15 -11.15
C ALA A 273 6.62 -20.68 -9.76
N GLN A 274 7.09 -20.02 -8.69
CA GLN A 274 6.73 -20.37 -7.31
C GLN A 274 5.23 -20.17 -7.04
N LEU A 275 4.64 -19.07 -7.50
CA LEU A 275 3.20 -18.84 -7.39
C LEU A 275 2.38 -19.96 -8.05
N LEU A 276 2.75 -20.34 -9.27
CA LEU A 276 2.07 -21.43 -10.00
C LEU A 276 2.21 -22.78 -9.27
N GLN A 277 3.34 -23.02 -8.59
CA GLN A 277 3.52 -24.20 -7.74
C GLN A 277 2.56 -24.18 -6.54
N VAL A 278 2.45 -23.04 -5.83
CA VAL A 278 1.50 -22.87 -4.71
C VAL A 278 0.05 -23.07 -5.18
N LYS A 279 -0.30 -22.54 -6.35
CA LYS A 279 -1.60 -22.75 -7.00
C LYS A 279 -1.80 -24.19 -7.55
N LYS A 280 -0.83 -25.09 -7.35
CA LYS A 280 -0.84 -26.49 -7.85
C LYS A 280 -0.91 -26.61 -9.39
N ARG A 281 -0.55 -25.55 -10.11
CA ARG A 281 -0.43 -25.52 -11.58
C ARG A 281 0.97 -26.01 -11.99
N PHE A 282 1.32 -27.23 -11.59
CA PHE A 282 2.69 -27.77 -11.63
C PHE A 282 3.31 -27.79 -13.02
N LYS A 283 2.54 -28.14 -14.06
CA LYS A 283 3.06 -28.18 -15.45
C LYS A 283 3.45 -26.79 -15.94
N GLU A 284 2.64 -25.79 -15.62
CA GLU A 284 2.90 -24.40 -15.97
C GLU A 284 4.09 -23.86 -15.18
N SER A 285 4.15 -24.14 -13.86
CA SER A 285 5.29 -23.81 -13.02
C SER A 285 6.61 -24.32 -13.60
N ILE A 286 6.66 -25.60 -14.03
CA ILE A 286 7.84 -26.20 -14.66
C ILE A 286 8.18 -25.48 -15.96
N GLY A 287 7.18 -25.08 -16.76
CA GLY A 287 7.38 -24.29 -17.98
C GLY A 287 8.11 -22.98 -17.65
N VAL A 288 7.56 -22.21 -16.70
CA VAL A 288 8.14 -20.91 -16.29
C VAL A 288 9.54 -21.08 -15.67
N TYR A 289 9.79 -22.15 -14.90
CA TYR A 289 11.14 -22.46 -14.42
C TYR A 289 12.13 -22.72 -15.57
N ARG A 290 11.69 -23.39 -16.66
CA ARG A 290 12.54 -23.58 -17.84
C ARG A 290 12.85 -22.28 -18.55
N ASP A 291 11.86 -21.40 -18.67
CA ASP A 291 12.09 -20.05 -19.21
C ASP A 291 13.14 -19.31 -18.38
N ALA A 292 13.10 -19.42 -17.04
CA ALA A 292 14.09 -18.83 -16.14
C ALA A 292 15.52 -19.43 -16.35
N ILE A 293 15.63 -20.73 -16.70
CA ILE A 293 16.92 -21.37 -17.01
C ILE A 293 17.56 -20.73 -18.24
N GLU A 294 16.76 -20.41 -19.25
CA GLU A 294 17.24 -19.75 -20.48
C GLU A 294 17.67 -18.29 -20.26
N MET A 295 17.24 -17.67 -19.16
CA MET A 295 17.59 -16.27 -18.84
C MET A 295 18.94 -16.12 -18.13
N THR A 296 19.65 -17.18 -17.80
CA THR A 296 20.92 -17.13 -17.09
C THR A 296 21.97 -18.03 -17.73
N GLU A 297 23.21 -17.60 -17.72
CA GLU A 297 24.37 -18.43 -18.11
C GLU A 297 25.06 -19.10 -16.91
N LEU A 298 24.65 -18.75 -15.69
CA LEU A 298 25.29 -19.25 -14.46
C LEU A 298 24.80 -20.67 -14.12
N ASP A 299 25.67 -21.65 -14.30
CA ASP A 299 25.37 -23.07 -13.99
C ASP A 299 24.87 -23.28 -12.57
N SER A 300 25.36 -22.50 -11.58
CA SER A 300 24.87 -22.59 -10.20
C SER A 300 23.37 -22.28 -10.12
N ILE A 301 22.92 -21.20 -10.76
CA ILE A 301 21.50 -20.80 -10.79
C ILE A 301 20.68 -21.80 -11.60
N LYS A 302 21.17 -22.25 -12.76
CA LYS A 302 20.50 -23.30 -13.55
C LYS A 302 20.26 -24.56 -12.69
N ASN A 303 21.26 -25.00 -11.94
CA ASN A 303 21.16 -26.19 -11.08
C ASN A 303 20.19 -25.99 -9.90
N GLU A 304 20.07 -24.78 -9.34
CA GLU A 304 19.08 -24.47 -8.30
C GLU A 304 17.65 -24.52 -8.86
N ILE A 305 17.43 -23.94 -10.03
CA ILE A 305 16.14 -23.98 -10.70
C ILE A 305 15.77 -25.41 -11.06
N MET A 306 16.71 -26.19 -11.59
CA MET A 306 16.51 -27.62 -11.91
C MET A 306 16.18 -28.43 -10.65
N LEU A 307 16.75 -28.10 -9.48
CA LEU A 307 16.36 -28.72 -8.23
C LEU A 307 14.91 -28.43 -7.83
N SER A 308 14.42 -27.20 -8.10
CA SER A 308 13.01 -26.86 -7.90
C SER A 308 12.10 -27.65 -8.82
N ILE A 309 12.44 -27.78 -10.09
CA ILE A 309 11.71 -28.64 -11.05
C ILE A 309 11.69 -30.09 -10.59
N LEU A 310 12.85 -30.61 -10.15
CA LEU A 310 12.99 -31.96 -9.63
C LEU A 310 12.06 -32.23 -8.45
N ASN A 311 12.00 -31.28 -7.51
CA ASN A 311 11.13 -31.41 -6.33
C ASN A 311 9.64 -31.45 -6.73
N ILE A 312 9.21 -30.61 -7.66
CA ILE A 312 7.83 -30.63 -8.19
C ILE A 312 7.52 -31.99 -8.83
N GLN A 313 8.41 -32.45 -9.70
CA GLN A 313 8.23 -33.74 -10.39
C GLN A 313 8.16 -34.91 -9.43
N TYR A 314 9.01 -34.91 -8.40
CA TYR A 314 9.11 -35.99 -7.41
C TYR A 314 8.00 -35.96 -6.37
N ALA A 315 7.81 -34.82 -5.68
CA ALA A 315 6.96 -34.72 -4.52
C ALA A 315 5.50 -34.36 -4.86
N ASP A 316 5.30 -33.44 -5.83
CA ASP A 316 3.97 -32.93 -6.13
C ASP A 316 3.27 -33.74 -7.23
N MET A 317 4.03 -34.20 -8.24
CA MET A 317 3.47 -34.90 -9.41
C MET A 317 3.64 -36.39 -9.35
N ASN A 318 4.49 -36.96 -8.46
CA ASN A 318 4.89 -38.38 -8.44
C ASN A 318 5.42 -38.87 -9.80
N ALA A 319 6.00 -38.00 -10.60
CA ALA A 319 6.51 -38.26 -11.95
C ALA A 319 7.95 -38.83 -11.87
N TYR A 320 8.10 -40.00 -11.19
CA TYR A 320 9.41 -40.53 -10.80
C TYR A 320 10.38 -40.76 -11.93
N LYS A 321 9.92 -41.19 -13.11
CA LYS A 321 10.80 -41.35 -14.29
C LYS A 321 11.39 -40.04 -14.76
N THR A 322 10.55 -39.01 -14.86
CA THR A 322 10.98 -37.67 -15.28
C THR A 322 11.87 -37.02 -14.21
N ALA A 323 11.50 -37.17 -12.93
CA ALA A 323 12.29 -36.70 -11.80
C ALA A 323 13.69 -37.34 -11.79
N TYR A 324 13.80 -38.63 -12.01
CA TYR A 324 15.08 -39.33 -12.13
C TYR A 324 15.96 -38.72 -13.23
N ASN A 325 15.43 -38.51 -14.43
CA ASN A 325 16.19 -37.93 -15.53
C ASN A 325 16.66 -36.50 -15.19
N THR A 326 15.78 -35.68 -14.61
CA THR A 326 16.14 -34.35 -14.14
C THR A 326 17.23 -34.41 -13.05
N ALA A 327 17.14 -35.33 -12.10
CA ALA A 327 18.12 -35.49 -11.05
C ALA A 327 19.53 -35.81 -11.60
N LEU A 328 19.62 -36.65 -12.61
CA LEU A 328 20.90 -37.04 -13.21
C LEU A 328 21.58 -35.87 -13.96
N SER A 329 20.82 -34.90 -14.45
CA SER A 329 21.37 -33.71 -15.15
C SER A 329 21.89 -32.64 -14.21
N ILE A 330 21.52 -32.63 -12.93
CA ILE A 330 21.97 -31.67 -11.92
C ILE A 330 23.42 -31.94 -11.53
N LYS A 331 24.23 -30.84 -11.51
CA LYS A 331 25.66 -30.87 -11.17
C LYS A 331 25.97 -29.98 -9.97
N GLY A 332 27.24 -29.86 -9.64
CA GLY A 332 27.74 -28.95 -8.58
C GLY A 332 27.18 -29.27 -7.19
N ASN A 333 26.96 -28.25 -6.38
CA ASN A 333 26.57 -28.38 -4.96
C ASN A 333 25.26 -29.12 -4.73
N ASN A 334 24.35 -29.13 -5.71
CA ASN A 334 23.06 -29.78 -5.60
C ASN A 334 23.10 -31.25 -6.05
N ARG A 335 24.22 -31.73 -6.59
CA ARG A 335 24.38 -33.09 -7.13
C ARG A 335 24.04 -34.18 -6.11
N SER A 336 24.53 -34.07 -4.89
CA SER A 336 24.27 -35.02 -3.82
C SER A 336 22.79 -35.13 -3.49
N LYS A 337 22.09 -34.00 -3.33
CA LYS A 337 20.63 -33.97 -3.10
C LYS A 337 19.87 -34.61 -4.27
N ALA A 338 20.22 -34.27 -5.48
CA ALA A 338 19.60 -34.79 -6.68
C ALA A 338 19.75 -36.28 -6.80
N LEU A 339 20.94 -36.84 -6.53
CA LEU A 339 21.19 -38.28 -6.56
C LEU A 339 20.39 -39.03 -5.49
N LEU A 340 20.17 -38.46 -4.30
CA LEU A 340 19.30 -39.08 -3.30
C LEU A 340 17.84 -39.11 -3.76
N ILE A 341 17.35 -38.09 -4.45
CA ILE A 341 16.02 -38.11 -5.06
C ILE A 341 15.96 -39.14 -6.18
N ALA A 342 17.00 -39.22 -7.03
CA ALA A 342 17.08 -40.27 -8.06
C ALA A 342 17.01 -41.67 -7.47
N ALA A 343 17.77 -41.95 -6.40
CA ALA A 343 17.72 -43.21 -5.67
C ALA A 343 16.31 -43.53 -5.14
N SER A 344 15.65 -42.48 -4.60
CA SER A 344 14.26 -42.63 -4.13
C SER A 344 13.28 -42.90 -5.27
N CYS A 345 13.45 -42.29 -6.43
CA CYS A 345 12.64 -42.57 -7.61
C CYS A 345 12.75 -44.03 -8.04
N VAL A 346 13.97 -44.55 -8.08
CA VAL A 346 14.25 -45.95 -8.42
C VAL A 346 13.59 -46.90 -7.40
N ALA A 347 13.75 -46.63 -6.11
CA ALA A 347 13.19 -47.45 -5.04
C ALA A 347 11.65 -47.44 -5.04
N LYS A 348 11.03 -46.25 -5.22
CA LYS A 348 9.56 -46.11 -5.26
C LYS A 348 8.90 -46.82 -6.44
N THR A 349 9.61 -46.98 -7.54
CA THR A 349 9.11 -47.62 -8.74
C THR A 349 9.59 -49.11 -8.88
N ALA A 350 10.35 -49.60 -7.92
CA ALA A 350 10.91 -50.93 -7.95
C ALA A 350 9.85 -52.02 -8.25
N ASN A 351 8.68 -51.94 -7.61
CA ASN A 351 7.60 -52.94 -7.79
C ASN A 351 6.97 -52.93 -9.19
N THR A 352 7.18 -51.91 -9.99
CA THR A 352 6.66 -51.81 -11.36
C THR A 352 7.74 -51.90 -12.44
N CYS A 353 9.00 -52.07 -12.01
CA CYS A 353 10.17 -52.12 -12.88
C CYS A 353 10.87 -53.47 -12.82
N GLY A 354 10.50 -54.38 -13.69
CA GLY A 354 11.03 -55.73 -13.81
C GLY A 354 9.96 -56.77 -14.07
N SER A 355 10.33 -57.82 -14.80
CA SER A 355 9.43 -58.91 -15.21
C SER A 355 9.13 -59.91 -14.08
N SER A 356 10.11 -60.14 -13.21
CA SER A 356 10.02 -61.05 -12.06
C SER A 356 10.14 -60.29 -10.73
N THR A 357 9.80 -60.95 -9.62
CA THR A 357 10.03 -60.40 -8.29
C THR A 357 11.52 -60.16 -8.02
N PHE A 358 12.38 -61.03 -8.56
CA PHE A 358 13.82 -60.89 -8.48
C PHE A 358 14.29 -59.61 -9.21
N ASP A 359 13.88 -59.42 -10.47
CA ASP A 359 14.22 -58.21 -11.23
C ASP A 359 13.78 -56.94 -10.52
N ARG A 360 12.57 -56.95 -9.95
CA ARG A 360 12.05 -55.82 -9.18
C ARG A 360 12.91 -55.49 -8.00
N LYS A 361 13.33 -56.50 -7.23
CA LYS A 361 14.26 -56.29 -6.11
C LYS A 361 15.65 -55.82 -6.54
N CYS A 362 16.13 -56.17 -7.71
CA CYS A 362 17.41 -55.71 -8.24
C CYS A 362 17.48 -54.17 -8.39
N ASN A 363 16.32 -53.50 -8.51
CA ASN A 363 16.30 -51.99 -8.51
C ASN A 363 16.88 -51.40 -7.22
N TYR A 364 16.79 -52.11 -6.10
CA TYR A 364 17.36 -51.61 -4.84
C TYR A 364 18.89 -51.62 -4.83
N TYR A 365 19.58 -52.45 -5.64
CA TYR A 365 21.03 -52.34 -5.85
C TYR A 365 21.36 -51.01 -6.50
N TYR A 366 20.60 -50.63 -7.53
CA TYR A 366 20.82 -49.34 -8.23
C TYR A 366 20.50 -48.15 -7.32
N ALA A 367 19.40 -48.22 -6.56
CA ALA A 367 19.08 -47.15 -5.59
C ALA A 367 20.20 -47.03 -4.54
N ALA A 368 20.77 -48.13 -4.06
CA ALA A 368 21.90 -48.09 -3.14
C ALA A 368 23.16 -47.52 -3.76
N GLN A 369 23.44 -47.83 -5.03
CA GLN A 369 24.57 -47.25 -5.78
C GLN A 369 24.44 -45.74 -5.91
N LEU A 370 23.27 -45.21 -6.29
CA LEU A 370 22.99 -43.79 -6.39
C LEU A 370 23.12 -43.06 -5.04
N ALA A 371 22.63 -43.72 -3.95
CA ALA A 371 22.77 -43.18 -2.59
C ALA A 371 24.24 -43.16 -2.12
N SER A 372 25.02 -44.15 -2.49
CA SER A 372 26.48 -44.17 -2.24
C SER A 372 27.20 -43.07 -3.00
N GLN A 373 26.88 -42.85 -4.29
CA GLN A 373 27.40 -41.76 -5.10
C GLN A 373 27.02 -40.39 -4.53
N ALA A 374 25.89 -40.28 -3.85
CA ALA A 374 25.46 -39.10 -3.14
C ALA A 374 26.22 -38.87 -1.82
N GLY A 375 27.13 -39.75 -1.45
CA GLY A 375 27.85 -39.69 -0.17
C GLY A 375 27.00 -40.06 1.05
N ASN A 376 25.92 -40.86 0.87
CA ASN A 376 25.05 -41.24 1.96
C ASN A 376 25.02 -42.77 2.16
N PRO A 377 26.02 -43.35 2.85
CA PRO A 377 26.12 -44.78 3.07
C PRO A 377 24.95 -45.34 3.91
N GLY A 378 24.39 -44.57 4.81
CA GLY A 378 23.25 -44.97 5.63
C GLY A 378 22.00 -45.24 4.80
N ILE A 379 21.67 -44.37 3.85
CA ILE A 379 20.54 -44.57 2.90
C ILE A 379 20.88 -45.70 1.94
N ALA A 380 22.13 -45.80 1.47
CA ALA A 380 22.56 -46.89 0.60
C ALA A 380 22.36 -48.25 1.26
N ALA A 381 22.74 -48.41 2.54
CA ALA A 381 22.54 -49.65 3.31
C ALA A 381 21.03 -49.99 3.45
N LYS A 382 20.18 -48.99 3.70
CA LYS A 382 18.71 -49.20 3.76
C LYS A 382 18.14 -49.74 2.45
N TYR A 383 18.58 -49.22 1.32
CA TYR A 383 18.15 -49.73 0.01
C TYR A 383 18.70 -51.14 -0.23
N LYS A 384 20.00 -51.37 0.07
CA LYS A 384 20.62 -52.70 -0.11
C LYS A 384 19.90 -53.79 0.71
N ALA A 385 19.38 -53.47 1.88
CA ALA A 385 18.60 -54.42 2.69
C ALA A 385 17.28 -54.88 2.04
N ASN A 386 16.80 -54.17 1.03
CA ASN A 386 15.60 -54.56 0.25
C ASN A 386 15.94 -55.26 -1.08
N ALA A 387 17.24 -55.40 -1.41
CA ALA A 387 17.70 -56.10 -2.58
C ALA A 387 17.52 -57.63 -2.41
N PRO A 388 17.69 -58.43 -3.48
CA PRO A 388 17.58 -59.87 -3.37
C PRO A 388 18.51 -60.47 -2.31
N SER A 389 18.00 -61.41 -1.52
CA SER A 389 18.78 -62.19 -0.56
C SER A 389 19.69 -63.19 -1.28
N ALA A 390 20.66 -63.78 -0.57
CA ALA A 390 21.54 -64.81 -1.13
C ALA A 390 20.73 -66.05 -1.66
N ASP A 391 19.68 -66.45 -0.96
CA ASP A 391 18.81 -67.53 -1.39
C ASP A 391 18.03 -67.20 -2.65
N GLU A 392 17.55 -65.94 -2.77
CA GLU A 392 16.85 -65.46 -3.98
C GLU A 392 17.81 -65.36 -5.18
N ILE A 393 19.07 -64.96 -4.95
CA ILE A 393 20.12 -64.89 -6.00
C ILE A 393 20.39 -66.34 -6.47
N PHE A 394 20.60 -67.30 -5.54
CA PHE A 394 20.83 -68.72 -5.87
C PHE A 394 19.67 -69.30 -6.65
N SER A 395 18.43 -69.11 -6.22
CA SER A 395 17.22 -69.59 -6.86
C SER A 395 16.96 -69.04 -8.26
N ASN A 396 17.65 -67.92 -8.62
CA ASN A 396 17.59 -67.30 -9.92
C ASN A 396 18.86 -67.51 -10.75
N ASN A 397 19.51 -68.64 -10.59
CA ASN A 397 20.72 -69.08 -11.31
C ASN A 397 21.96 -68.23 -11.05
N SER A 398 22.04 -67.55 -9.91
CA SER A 398 23.19 -66.72 -9.46
C SER A 398 23.73 -65.74 -10.54
N PRO A 399 22.92 -64.88 -11.15
CA PRO A 399 23.39 -63.96 -12.17
C PRO A 399 24.41 -63.01 -11.55
N SER A 400 25.50 -62.71 -12.29
CA SER A 400 26.50 -61.72 -11.85
C SER A 400 26.01 -60.27 -12.03
N SER A 401 25.06 -60.05 -12.92
CA SER A 401 24.47 -58.75 -13.18
C SER A 401 23.03 -58.86 -13.73
N VAL A 402 22.26 -57.78 -13.59
CA VAL A 402 20.90 -57.66 -14.14
C VAL A 402 20.75 -56.30 -14.82
N THR A 403 20.13 -56.30 -16.01
CA THR A 403 19.79 -55.07 -16.72
C THR A 403 18.42 -54.59 -16.30
N LEU A 404 18.34 -53.41 -15.71
CA LEU A 404 17.13 -52.72 -15.30
C LEU A 404 16.57 -51.93 -16.49
N SER A 405 15.64 -52.51 -17.21
CA SER A 405 15.08 -51.92 -18.46
C SER A 405 14.45 -50.55 -18.25
N CYS A 406 13.81 -50.30 -17.10
CA CYS A 406 13.19 -49.00 -16.78
C CYS A 406 14.21 -47.86 -16.71
N TRP A 407 15.45 -48.14 -16.35
CA TRP A 407 16.52 -47.16 -16.11
C TRP A 407 17.61 -47.25 -17.16
N ASN A 408 17.57 -48.28 -18.00
CA ASN A 408 18.62 -48.58 -18.98
C ASN A 408 20.01 -48.68 -18.34
N VAL A 409 20.08 -49.40 -17.21
CA VAL A 409 21.29 -49.55 -16.41
C VAL A 409 21.48 -51.02 -16.06
N THR A 410 22.73 -51.52 -16.12
CA THR A 410 23.10 -52.83 -15.63
C THR A 410 23.72 -52.68 -14.23
N VAL A 411 23.24 -53.50 -13.29
CA VAL A 411 23.72 -53.51 -11.90
C VAL A 411 24.32 -54.86 -11.56
N ASP A 412 25.39 -54.85 -10.77
CA ASP A 412 25.98 -56.07 -10.25
C ASP A 412 25.09 -56.65 -9.15
N VAL A 413 24.94 -57.95 -9.14
CA VAL A 413 24.21 -58.71 -8.13
C VAL A 413 25.23 -59.31 -7.16
N LYS A 414 25.27 -58.75 -5.90
CA LYS A 414 26.26 -59.15 -4.87
C LYS A 414 25.62 -59.33 -3.52
#